data_7618ff42459c13e3a6db7cef13ac5fd1
#
_entry.id   7618ff42459c13e3a6db7cef13ac5fd1
#
_cell.length_a   1.000
_cell.length_b   1.000
_cell.length_c   1.000
_cell.angle_alpha   90.00
_cell.angle_beta   90.00
_cell.angle_gamma   90.00
#
_symmetry.space_group_name_H-M   'P 1'
#
loop_
_entity.id
_entity.type
_entity.pdbx_description
1 polymer ?
#
loop_
_entity_poly.entity_id
_entity_poly.type
_entity_poly.pdbx_seq_one_letter_code
_entity_poly.pdbx_strand_id
1 'polypeptide(L)'
;LTKRLNLILVVAVALLVPSMILAGTNTFGVGKAVAKQADNGAANVVVVPLEISNDVPLAGLDIPLSFSEGVTLKKVDFTDTRVSYFDFKVANINNDKHTVVIGLLPQFSPASKPDLEAGNGVIANLVFEVTDPAVTDVNIKTVAMKNPNHQLTFVSHNTKDNSLITTRPEFAGVNVALSNVANGLPDKFALAQNYPNPFNPTTQISFDLPVAAKVTLDVYNVLGQRVSTLVDDNLEAGTHVVTFDGASYASGVYFYHISADNFSQTKKMVMLK
;
A
#
# COMPACT_ATOMS: atom_id res chain seq x y z
N LEU A 1 -23.51 -16.73 -48.09
CA LEU A 1 -24.08 -16.03 -46.90
C LEU A 1 -23.19 -16.33 -45.70
N THR A 2 -22.20 -15.53 -45.47
CA THR A 2 -21.23 -15.65 -44.35
C THR A 2 -21.63 -14.67 -43.27
N LYS A 3 -22.20 -15.16 -42.17
CA LYS A 3 -22.47 -14.38 -40.96
C LYS A 3 -21.15 -14.12 -40.24
N ARG A 4 -20.71 -12.86 -40.22
CA ARG A 4 -19.63 -12.39 -39.33
C ARG A 4 -20.17 -12.30 -37.92
N LEU A 5 -19.62 -13.13 -37.03
CA LEU A 5 -19.86 -13.08 -35.61
C LEU A 5 -18.97 -11.97 -35.03
N ASN A 6 -19.61 -10.85 -34.66
CA ASN A 6 -18.91 -9.79 -33.93
C ASN A 6 -18.69 -10.26 -32.47
N LEU A 7 -17.43 -10.57 -32.14
CA LEU A 7 -17.03 -10.82 -30.77
C LEU A 7 -16.91 -9.46 -30.05
N ILE A 8 -17.91 -9.14 -29.23
CA ILE A 8 -17.84 -7.99 -28.33
C ILE A 8 -16.96 -8.38 -27.16
N LEU A 9 -15.74 -7.85 -27.14
CA LEU A 9 -14.84 -7.93 -26.01
C LEU A 9 -15.40 -7.04 -24.89
N VAL A 10 -16.06 -7.65 -23.91
CA VAL A 10 -16.44 -6.95 -22.68
C VAL A 10 -15.20 -6.82 -21.82
N VAL A 11 -14.54 -5.67 -21.89
CA VAL A 11 -13.54 -5.27 -20.92
C VAL A 11 -14.29 -4.95 -19.63
N ALA A 12 -14.26 -5.86 -18.68
CA ALA A 12 -14.72 -5.60 -17.32
C ALA A 12 -13.71 -4.63 -16.66
N VAL A 13 -13.98 -3.34 -16.82
CA VAL A 13 -13.37 -2.30 -15.98
C VAL A 13 -13.94 -2.54 -14.58
N ALA A 14 -13.13 -3.10 -13.69
CA ALA A 14 -13.42 -3.10 -12.27
C ALA A 14 -13.42 -1.65 -11.79
N LEU A 15 -14.57 -1.00 -11.85
CA LEU A 15 -14.83 0.25 -11.16
C LEU A 15 -14.62 -0.03 -9.68
N LEU A 16 -13.53 0.50 -9.11
CA LEU A 16 -13.41 0.75 -7.68
C LEU A 16 -14.56 1.71 -7.33
N VAL A 17 -15.69 1.16 -6.95
CA VAL A 17 -16.74 1.90 -6.27
C VAL A 17 -16.16 2.20 -4.89
N PRO A 18 -15.95 3.48 -4.52
CA PRO A 18 -15.70 3.77 -3.12
C PRO A 18 -16.93 3.26 -2.37
N SER A 19 -16.74 2.22 -1.55
CA SER A 19 -17.79 1.71 -0.67
C SER A 19 -18.28 2.88 0.17
N MET A 20 -19.50 3.30 -0.05
CA MET A 20 -20.21 4.19 0.87
C MET A 20 -20.14 3.53 2.24
N ILE A 21 -19.40 4.14 3.15
CA ILE A 21 -19.34 3.74 4.55
C ILE A 21 -20.74 3.97 5.11
N LEU A 22 -21.51 2.89 5.27
CA LEU A 22 -22.63 2.92 6.20
C LEU A 22 -22.02 3.10 7.60
N ALA A 23 -22.40 4.16 8.29
CA ALA A 23 -21.97 4.42 9.65
C ALA A 23 -22.21 3.18 10.52
N GLY A 24 -21.13 2.64 11.11
CA GLY A 24 -21.21 1.58 12.11
C GLY A 24 -20.58 0.23 11.72
N THR A 25 -19.80 0.11 10.65
CA THR A 25 -19.18 -1.17 10.28
C THR A 25 -17.65 -1.09 10.21
N ASN A 26 -16.99 -1.74 11.17
CA ASN A 26 -15.57 -2.02 11.03
C ASN A 26 -15.34 -2.91 9.81
N THR A 27 -14.38 -2.56 8.96
CA THR A 27 -14.01 -3.36 7.79
C THR A 27 -12.56 -3.79 7.87
N PHE A 28 -12.28 -4.94 7.28
CA PHE A 28 -10.94 -5.47 7.09
C PHE A 28 -10.73 -5.75 5.61
N GLY A 29 -9.53 -5.44 5.12
CA GLY A 29 -9.20 -5.63 3.72
C GLY A 29 -7.71 -5.77 3.47
N VAL A 30 -7.39 -5.97 2.21
CA VAL A 30 -6.02 -6.06 1.70
C VAL A 30 -5.85 -4.99 0.64
N GLY A 31 -4.84 -4.15 0.81
CA GLY A 31 -4.52 -3.12 -0.15
C GLY A 31 -3.72 -3.65 -1.35
N LYS A 32 -3.32 -2.74 -2.21
CA LYS A 32 -2.55 -3.08 -3.42
C LYS A 32 -1.16 -3.59 -3.05
N ALA A 33 -0.78 -4.74 -3.61
CA ALA A 33 0.58 -5.27 -3.46
C ALA A 33 1.61 -4.37 -4.18
N VAL A 34 2.79 -4.27 -3.56
CA VAL A 34 3.92 -3.51 -4.09
C VAL A 34 5.16 -4.41 -4.11
N ALA A 35 5.84 -4.45 -5.25
CA ALA A 35 7.16 -5.08 -5.32
C ALA A 35 8.19 -4.23 -4.57
N LYS A 36 9.09 -4.88 -3.85
CA LYS A 36 10.30 -4.26 -3.33
C LYS A 36 11.49 -5.17 -3.63
N GLN A 37 12.61 -4.57 -3.98
CA GLN A 37 13.86 -5.29 -3.98
C GLN A 37 14.23 -5.63 -2.53
N ALA A 38 14.65 -6.86 -2.27
CA ALA A 38 15.13 -7.24 -0.94
C ALA A 38 16.38 -6.42 -0.58
N ASP A 39 16.49 -6.03 0.68
CA ASP A 39 17.56 -5.17 1.21
C ASP A 39 18.99 -5.71 0.95
N ASN A 40 19.14 -6.95 0.55
CA ASN A 40 20.41 -7.65 0.29
C ASN A 40 20.65 -8.02 -1.18
N GLY A 41 19.85 -7.49 -2.11
CA GLY A 41 19.96 -7.81 -3.55
C GLY A 41 19.48 -9.22 -3.91
N ALA A 42 18.91 -9.98 -2.98
CA ALA A 42 18.27 -11.25 -3.22
C ALA A 42 16.85 -11.06 -3.80
N ALA A 43 16.15 -12.16 -4.08
CA ALA A 43 14.85 -12.21 -4.75
C ALA A 43 13.88 -11.06 -4.43
N ASN A 44 13.15 -10.60 -5.43
CA ASN A 44 12.10 -9.58 -5.28
C ASN A 44 11.07 -10.05 -4.26
N VAL A 45 10.76 -9.20 -3.30
CA VAL A 45 9.71 -9.43 -2.31
C VAL A 45 8.46 -8.64 -2.66
N VAL A 46 7.33 -9.23 -2.32
CA VAL A 46 6.01 -8.62 -2.48
C VAL A 46 5.53 -8.14 -1.14
N VAL A 47 5.22 -6.88 -1.03
CA VAL A 47 4.62 -6.28 0.17
C VAL A 47 3.13 -6.10 -0.07
N VAL A 48 2.33 -6.76 0.77
CA VAL A 48 0.86 -6.71 0.72
C VAL A 48 0.35 -6.04 1.98
N PRO A 49 -0.19 -4.81 1.90
CA PRO A 49 -0.71 -4.11 3.07
C PRO A 49 -2.04 -4.71 3.52
N LEU A 50 -2.19 -4.88 4.83
CA LEU A 50 -3.46 -5.15 5.49
C LEU A 50 -4.06 -3.83 5.96
N GLU A 51 -5.28 -3.58 5.59
CA GLU A 51 -5.98 -2.32 5.84
C GLU A 51 -7.24 -2.55 6.67
N ILE A 52 -7.53 -1.61 7.55
CA ILE A 52 -8.81 -1.56 8.28
C ILE A 52 -9.45 -0.19 8.15
N SER A 53 -10.77 -0.18 8.27
CA SER A 53 -11.52 1.02 8.62
C SER A 53 -12.32 0.72 9.88
N ASN A 54 -12.16 1.55 10.91
CA ASN A 54 -12.86 1.42 12.18
C ASN A 54 -13.50 2.76 12.57
N ASP A 55 -14.73 2.71 13.02
CA ASP A 55 -15.53 3.86 13.43
C ASP A 55 -15.48 4.15 14.94
N VAL A 56 -14.98 3.19 15.70
CA VAL A 56 -14.73 3.31 17.14
C VAL A 56 -13.29 2.93 17.46
N PRO A 57 -12.68 3.45 18.54
CA PRO A 57 -11.36 3.04 18.95
C PRO A 57 -11.27 1.53 19.23
N LEU A 58 -10.16 0.89 18.82
CA LEU A 58 -9.95 -0.54 18.98
C LEU A 58 -8.87 -0.83 20.04
N ALA A 59 -9.25 -1.61 21.04
CA ALA A 59 -8.40 -2.07 22.13
C ALA A 59 -7.62 -3.35 21.79
N GLY A 60 -7.91 -3.98 20.65
CA GLY A 60 -7.17 -5.17 20.21
C GLY A 60 -7.70 -5.74 18.90
N LEU A 61 -6.84 -6.51 18.25
CA LEU A 61 -7.16 -7.22 16.99
C LEU A 61 -6.55 -8.63 17.03
N ASP A 62 -7.33 -9.60 16.55
CA ASP A 62 -6.90 -10.97 16.26
C ASP A 62 -7.20 -11.28 14.78
N ILE A 63 -6.15 -11.51 13.99
CA ILE A 63 -6.24 -11.58 12.52
C ILE A 63 -5.58 -12.88 12.04
N PRO A 64 -6.31 -13.98 12.02
CA PRO A 64 -5.85 -15.22 11.43
C PRO A 64 -6.08 -15.24 9.92
N LEU A 65 -5.01 -15.41 9.15
CA LEU A 65 -5.05 -15.46 7.71
C LEU A 65 -4.46 -16.76 7.18
N SER A 66 -4.95 -17.19 6.04
CA SER A 66 -4.29 -18.17 5.18
C SER A 66 -3.93 -17.55 3.84
N PHE A 67 -2.90 -18.07 3.20
CA PHE A 67 -2.44 -17.66 1.88
C PHE A 67 -2.16 -18.89 1.00
N SER A 68 -2.20 -18.70 -0.33
CA SER A 68 -2.01 -19.80 -1.28
C SER A 68 -0.55 -20.26 -1.32
N GLU A 69 -0.32 -21.42 -1.94
CA GLU A 69 1.00 -21.98 -2.22
C GLU A 69 1.80 -21.12 -3.21
N GLY A 70 3.10 -21.42 -3.37
CA GLY A 70 4.01 -20.74 -4.30
C GLY A 70 4.59 -19.44 -3.80
N VAL A 71 4.26 -19.05 -2.56
CA VAL A 71 4.85 -17.91 -1.85
C VAL A 71 5.26 -18.31 -0.44
N THR A 72 6.28 -17.64 0.09
CA THR A 72 6.72 -17.78 1.49
C THR A 72 6.55 -16.45 2.19
N LEU A 73 5.79 -16.41 3.29
CA LEU A 73 5.68 -15.22 4.12
C LEU A 73 6.96 -15.08 4.98
N LYS A 74 7.77 -14.08 4.67
CA LYS A 74 9.07 -13.85 5.35
C LYS A 74 8.91 -13.11 6.68
N LYS A 75 8.05 -12.11 6.71
CA LYS A 75 7.76 -11.31 7.90
C LYS A 75 6.42 -10.59 7.77
N VAL A 76 5.90 -10.16 8.91
CA VAL A 76 4.87 -9.13 9.01
C VAL A 76 5.54 -7.87 9.55
N ASP A 77 5.48 -6.78 8.80
CA ASP A 77 6.10 -5.52 9.14
C ASP A 77 5.05 -4.51 9.61
N PHE A 78 5.29 -3.92 10.78
CA PHE A 78 4.40 -2.94 11.40
C PHE A 78 4.96 -1.51 11.37
N THR A 79 6.11 -1.32 10.70
CA THR A 79 6.74 0.00 10.55
C THR A 79 5.84 0.91 9.74
N ASP A 80 5.73 2.18 10.13
CA ASP A 80 4.93 3.21 9.46
C ASP A 80 3.45 2.85 9.27
N THR A 81 2.91 2.00 10.16
CA THR A 81 1.51 1.62 10.19
C THR A 81 0.75 2.30 11.33
N ARG A 82 -0.58 2.25 11.28
CA ARG A 82 -1.45 2.82 12.33
C ARG A 82 -1.21 2.19 13.71
N VAL A 83 -0.65 0.99 13.77
CA VAL A 83 -0.35 0.26 15.02
C VAL A 83 1.15 0.27 15.37
N SER A 84 1.96 1.06 14.70
CA SER A 84 3.41 1.10 14.93
C SER A 84 3.79 1.35 16.40
N TYR A 85 2.98 2.13 17.11
CA TYR A 85 3.16 2.47 18.52
C TYR A 85 2.68 1.40 19.52
N PHE A 86 1.97 0.35 19.08
CA PHE A 86 1.47 -0.71 19.97
C PHE A 86 2.62 -1.45 20.67
N ASP A 87 2.40 -1.83 21.93
CA ASP A 87 3.39 -2.61 22.70
C ASP A 87 3.44 -4.06 22.26
N PHE A 88 2.28 -4.63 21.92
CA PHE A 88 2.18 -6.01 21.49
C PHE A 88 1.80 -6.09 20.02
N LYS A 89 2.74 -6.55 19.23
CA LYS A 89 2.59 -6.84 17.81
C LYS A 89 3.24 -8.20 17.55
N VAL A 90 2.45 -9.23 17.45
CA VAL A 90 2.90 -10.60 17.22
C VAL A 90 2.36 -11.13 15.91
N ALA A 91 3.20 -11.80 15.15
CA ALA A 91 2.82 -12.54 13.96
C ALA A 91 3.40 -13.96 14.06
N ASN A 92 2.52 -14.94 14.28
CA ASN A 92 2.88 -16.36 14.25
C ASN A 92 2.72 -16.89 12.83
N ILE A 93 3.84 -16.98 12.11
CA ILE A 93 3.89 -17.45 10.72
C ILE A 93 4.11 -18.96 10.70
N ASN A 94 3.30 -19.65 9.92
CA ASN A 94 3.45 -21.08 9.62
C ASN A 94 3.38 -21.28 8.09
N ASN A 95 4.53 -21.33 7.45
CA ASN A 95 4.61 -21.50 6.00
C ASN A 95 4.24 -22.90 5.53
N ASP A 96 4.41 -23.95 6.38
CA ASP A 96 4.00 -25.32 6.03
C ASP A 96 2.48 -25.46 5.92
N LYS A 97 1.75 -24.66 6.70
CA LYS A 97 0.28 -24.59 6.66
C LYS A 97 -0.26 -23.39 5.88
N HIS A 98 0.62 -22.56 5.34
CA HIS A 98 0.28 -21.31 4.65
C HIS A 98 -0.65 -20.43 5.48
N THR A 99 -0.30 -20.23 6.75
CA THR A 99 -1.10 -19.44 7.69
C THR A 99 -0.25 -18.46 8.49
N VAL A 100 -0.89 -17.37 8.91
CA VAL A 100 -0.34 -16.43 9.87
C VAL A 100 -1.44 -15.97 10.83
N VAL A 101 -1.10 -15.85 12.12
CA VAL A 101 -1.97 -15.23 13.12
C VAL A 101 -1.31 -13.95 13.61
N ILE A 102 -1.98 -12.84 13.45
CA ILE A 102 -1.50 -11.53 13.88
C ILE A 102 -2.33 -11.08 15.07
N GLY A 103 -1.67 -10.92 16.22
CA GLY A 103 -2.25 -10.38 17.45
C GLY A 103 -1.72 -8.98 17.72
N LEU A 104 -2.62 -8.02 17.94
CA LEU A 104 -2.29 -6.61 18.18
C LEU A 104 -2.99 -6.10 19.42
N LEU A 105 -2.21 -5.54 20.37
CA LEU A 105 -2.74 -4.87 21.56
C LEU A 105 -1.96 -3.58 21.78
N PRO A 106 -2.63 -2.45 22.07
CA PRO A 106 -1.96 -1.18 22.30
C PRO A 106 -1.07 -1.20 23.52
N GLN A 107 -1.49 -1.91 24.59
CA GLN A 107 -0.78 -1.92 25.87
C GLN A 107 -0.92 -3.25 26.62
N PHE A 108 0.09 -3.58 27.43
CA PHE A 108 0.06 -4.64 28.43
C PHE A 108 -0.10 -4.12 29.86
N SER A 109 0.17 -2.85 30.09
CA SER A 109 0.14 -2.21 31.40
C SER A 109 -0.84 -1.04 31.38
N PRO A 110 -1.57 -0.76 32.46
CA PRO A 110 -2.60 0.29 32.49
C PRO A 110 -2.06 1.71 32.26
N ALA A 111 -0.83 1.88 31.92
CA ALA A 111 -0.19 3.18 32.05
C ALA A 111 0.11 3.95 30.79
N SER A 112 -0.16 3.54 29.52
CA SER A 112 0.49 4.42 28.57
C SER A 112 0.07 4.51 27.12
N LYS A 113 -0.63 3.58 26.53
CA LYS A 113 -0.90 3.72 25.10
C LYS A 113 -2.38 3.69 24.77
N PRO A 114 -2.84 4.67 23.97
CA PRO A 114 -4.25 4.74 23.59
C PRO A 114 -4.63 3.57 22.70
N ASP A 115 -5.91 3.23 22.70
CA ASP A 115 -6.52 2.37 21.70
C ASP A 115 -6.25 2.91 20.30
N LEU A 116 -6.40 2.05 19.29
CA LEU A 116 -6.29 2.49 17.90
C LEU A 116 -7.46 3.41 17.57
N GLU A 117 -7.17 4.69 17.39
CA GLU A 117 -8.17 5.71 17.06
C GLU A 117 -9.04 5.29 15.87
N ALA A 118 -10.28 5.80 15.82
CA ALA A 118 -11.16 5.63 14.67
C ALA A 118 -10.50 6.18 13.39
N GLY A 119 -10.70 5.49 12.27
CA GLY A 119 -10.10 5.90 11.00
C GLY A 119 -9.83 4.72 10.06
N ASN A 120 -9.11 4.99 8.99
CA ASN A 120 -8.74 3.99 7.99
C ASN A 120 -7.22 3.97 7.75
N GLY A 121 -6.72 2.88 7.21
CA GLY A 121 -5.33 2.74 6.76
C GLY A 121 -4.68 1.43 7.14
N VAL A 122 -3.40 1.36 6.82
CA VAL A 122 -2.58 0.15 6.96
C VAL A 122 -2.26 -0.14 8.42
N ILE A 123 -2.46 -1.40 8.83
CA ILE A 123 -2.11 -1.90 10.18
C ILE A 123 -0.94 -2.87 10.16
N ALA A 124 -0.67 -3.51 9.03
CA ALA A 124 0.45 -4.43 8.86
C ALA A 124 0.82 -4.57 7.38
N ASN A 125 2.05 -4.91 7.10
CA ASN A 125 2.52 -5.25 5.77
C ASN A 125 2.99 -6.72 5.76
N LEU A 126 2.33 -7.57 4.98
CA LEU A 126 2.78 -8.94 4.74
C LEU A 126 3.90 -8.91 3.69
N VAL A 127 5.08 -9.42 4.02
CA VAL A 127 6.24 -9.46 3.12
C VAL A 127 6.43 -10.88 2.63
N PHE A 128 6.03 -11.14 1.39
CA PHE A 128 6.16 -12.43 0.73
C PHE A 128 7.40 -12.48 -0.17
N GLU A 129 8.00 -13.64 -0.24
CA GLU A 129 8.93 -14.06 -1.30
C GLU A 129 8.17 -14.99 -2.24
N VAL A 130 8.24 -14.73 -3.54
CA VAL A 130 7.65 -15.61 -4.55
C VAL A 130 8.63 -16.77 -4.78
N THR A 131 8.22 -17.98 -4.44
CA THR A 131 9.06 -19.18 -4.51
C THR A 131 8.78 -20.02 -5.76
N ASP A 132 7.62 -19.84 -6.38
CA ASP A 132 7.27 -20.44 -7.67
C ASP A 132 7.01 -19.34 -8.70
N PRO A 133 7.86 -19.20 -9.73
CA PRO A 133 7.70 -18.17 -10.76
C PRO A 133 6.44 -18.34 -11.64
N ALA A 134 5.77 -19.49 -11.57
CA ALA A 134 4.49 -19.73 -12.27
C ALA A 134 3.29 -19.10 -11.52
N VAL A 135 3.46 -18.70 -10.26
CA VAL A 135 2.39 -18.09 -9.46
C VAL A 135 2.20 -16.63 -9.87
N THR A 136 1.02 -16.33 -10.38
CA THR A 136 0.61 -14.99 -10.86
C THR A 136 -0.18 -14.20 -9.84
N ASP A 137 -0.70 -14.84 -8.80
CA ASP A 137 -1.44 -14.21 -7.73
C ASP A 137 -1.28 -14.97 -6.40
N VAL A 138 -1.52 -14.30 -5.29
CA VAL A 138 -1.65 -14.92 -3.98
C VAL A 138 -3.07 -14.72 -3.45
N ASN A 139 -3.75 -15.79 -3.11
CA ASN A 139 -5.03 -15.73 -2.43
C ASN A 139 -4.81 -15.53 -0.94
N ILE A 140 -5.39 -14.49 -0.37
CA ILE A 140 -5.34 -14.20 1.07
C ILE A 140 -6.78 -14.18 1.58
N LYS A 141 -7.06 -14.96 2.61
CA LYS A 141 -8.39 -15.03 3.25
C LYS A 141 -8.27 -15.24 4.75
N THR A 142 -9.33 -14.90 5.47
CA THR A 142 -9.41 -15.25 6.90
C THR A 142 -9.67 -16.73 7.08
N VAL A 143 -9.15 -17.28 8.18
CA VAL A 143 -9.34 -18.68 8.57
C VAL A 143 -9.69 -18.75 10.04
N ALA A 144 -10.72 -19.53 10.40
CA ALA A 144 -11.02 -19.83 11.79
C ALA A 144 -10.15 -21.00 12.27
N MET A 145 -9.40 -20.79 13.33
CA MET A 145 -8.57 -21.83 13.96
C MET A 145 -9.19 -22.27 15.27
N LYS A 146 -9.26 -23.60 15.51
CA LYS A 146 -9.93 -24.14 16.68
C LYS A 146 -9.00 -24.34 17.88
N ASN A 147 -7.69 -24.45 17.66
CA ASN A 147 -6.73 -24.69 18.75
C ASN A 147 -5.37 -24.06 18.42
N PRO A 148 -4.96 -22.92 19.01
CA PRO A 148 -5.84 -22.06 19.82
C PRO A 148 -6.99 -21.46 19.00
N ASN A 149 -8.03 -20.97 19.68
CA ASN A 149 -9.20 -20.40 19.00
C ASN A 149 -8.89 -18.98 18.50
N HIS A 150 -8.65 -18.86 17.19
CA HIS A 150 -8.45 -17.57 16.51
C HIS A 150 -9.54 -17.37 15.47
N GLN A 151 -10.09 -16.17 15.43
CA GLN A 151 -11.05 -15.71 14.42
C GLN A 151 -10.78 -14.23 14.16
N LEU A 152 -11.06 -13.74 12.95
CA LEU A 152 -10.98 -12.31 12.68
C LEU A 152 -11.87 -11.55 13.69
N THR A 153 -11.23 -10.87 14.63
CA THR A 153 -11.90 -10.24 15.76
C THR A 153 -11.31 -8.86 16.00
N PHE A 154 -12.16 -7.86 16.12
CA PHE A 154 -11.83 -6.53 16.59
C PHE A 154 -12.44 -6.34 17.98
N VAL A 155 -11.65 -5.82 18.89
CA VAL A 155 -12.06 -5.55 20.28
C VAL A 155 -12.12 -4.04 20.48
N SER A 156 -13.23 -3.56 21.03
CA SER A 156 -13.43 -2.15 21.41
C SER A 156 -13.99 -2.07 22.82
N HIS A 157 -14.01 -0.86 23.40
CA HIS A 157 -14.67 -0.60 24.66
C HIS A 157 -16.11 -0.16 24.46
N ASN A 158 -17.02 -0.69 25.28
CA ASN A 158 -18.38 -0.19 25.38
C ASN A 158 -18.37 1.20 26.01
N THR A 159 -18.98 2.17 25.32
CA THR A 159 -19.02 3.56 25.80
C THR A 159 -19.82 3.79 27.09
N LYS A 160 -20.67 2.81 27.50
CA LYS A 160 -21.53 2.94 28.68
C LYS A 160 -20.87 2.42 29.95
N ASP A 161 -20.19 1.31 29.90
CA ASP A 161 -19.68 0.58 31.08
C ASP A 161 -18.23 0.16 30.96
N ASN A 162 -17.55 0.57 29.88
CA ASN A 162 -16.17 0.24 29.55
C ASN A 162 -15.88 -1.27 29.43
N SER A 163 -16.92 -2.10 29.32
CA SER A 163 -16.74 -3.52 29.03
C SER A 163 -16.19 -3.75 27.62
N LEU A 164 -15.53 -4.89 27.39
CA LEU A 164 -15.00 -5.22 26.06
C LEU A 164 -16.12 -5.76 25.17
N ILE A 165 -16.21 -5.19 23.97
CA ILE A 165 -17.08 -5.64 22.88
C ILE A 165 -16.22 -6.23 21.79
N THR A 166 -16.62 -7.37 21.25
CA THR A 166 -15.99 -7.98 20.09
C THR A 166 -16.86 -7.85 18.86
N THR A 167 -16.25 -7.42 17.74
CA THR A 167 -16.87 -7.40 16.42
C THR A 167 -16.07 -8.31 15.48
N ARG A 168 -16.74 -8.88 14.49
CA ARG A 168 -16.13 -9.77 13.51
C ARG A 168 -16.44 -9.27 12.11
N PRO A 169 -15.53 -8.46 11.53
CA PRO A 169 -15.69 -8.00 10.16
C PRO A 169 -15.72 -9.19 9.19
N GLU A 170 -16.55 -9.10 8.17
CA GLU A 170 -16.54 -10.09 7.09
C GLU A 170 -15.36 -9.79 6.15
N PHE A 171 -14.62 -10.84 5.82
CA PHE A 171 -13.58 -10.80 4.80
C PHE A 171 -13.55 -12.16 4.07
N ALA A 172 -14.15 -12.19 2.90
CA ALA A 172 -14.25 -13.40 2.08
C ALA A 172 -12.91 -13.82 1.45
N GLY A 173 -11.91 -12.92 1.49
CA GLY A 173 -10.61 -13.09 0.87
C GLY A 173 -10.47 -12.32 -0.43
N VAL A 174 -9.25 -12.24 -0.91
CA VAL A 174 -8.87 -11.53 -2.13
C VAL A 174 -7.75 -12.25 -2.85
N ASN A 175 -7.76 -12.23 -4.18
CA ASN A 175 -6.61 -12.58 -4.99
C ASN A 175 -5.78 -11.32 -5.25
N VAL A 176 -4.55 -11.33 -4.78
CA VAL A 176 -3.58 -10.27 -4.97
C VAL A 176 -2.70 -10.63 -6.16
N ALA A 177 -2.85 -9.92 -7.26
CA ALA A 177 -2.06 -10.16 -8.46
C ALA A 177 -0.57 -9.87 -8.20
N LEU A 178 0.29 -10.80 -8.60
CA LEU A 178 1.75 -10.72 -8.53
C LEU A 178 2.37 -10.42 -9.90
N SER A 179 1.59 -10.42 -10.96
CA SER A 179 2.04 -10.37 -12.35
C SER A 179 2.88 -9.13 -12.70
N ASN A 180 2.67 -8.03 -11.98
CA ASN A 180 3.52 -6.84 -12.12
C ASN A 180 4.61 -6.75 -11.04
N VAL A 181 4.58 -7.68 -10.10
CA VAL A 181 5.47 -7.75 -8.95
C VAL A 181 6.68 -8.64 -9.23
N ALA A 182 6.49 -9.73 -10.00
CA ALA A 182 7.57 -10.62 -10.41
C ALA A 182 8.67 -9.89 -11.21
N ASN A 183 8.32 -8.79 -11.88
CA ASN A 183 9.28 -7.94 -12.59
C ASN A 183 9.62 -6.64 -11.85
N GLY A 184 9.02 -6.37 -10.68
CA GLY A 184 9.23 -5.12 -9.95
C GLY A 184 8.74 -3.87 -10.68
N LEU A 185 7.91 -4.05 -11.71
CA LEU A 185 7.49 -2.97 -12.59
C LEU A 185 6.15 -2.36 -12.13
N PRO A 186 6.00 -1.04 -12.22
CA PRO A 186 4.73 -0.37 -11.98
C PRO A 186 3.64 -0.78 -12.98
N ASP A 187 2.37 -0.80 -12.54
CA ASP A 187 1.23 -1.13 -13.40
C ASP A 187 0.87 -0.03 -14.41
N LYS A 188 1.20 1.21 -14.07
CA LYS A 188 0.82 2.40 -14.82
C LYS A 188 1.83 3.52 -14.62
N PHE A 189 1.86 4.44 -15.57
CA PHE A 189 2.55 5.71 -15.38
C PHE A 189 1.94 6.47 -14.19
N ALA A 190 2.78 6.96 -13.29
CA ALA A 190 2.35 7.78 -12.17
C ALA A 190 3.42 8.81 -11.81
N LEU A 191 3.00 9.97 -11.33
CA LEU A 191 3.87 10.97 -10.72
C LEU A 191 3.47 11.13 -9.26
N ALA A 192 4.40 10.88 -8.33
CA ALA A 192 4.15 11.02 -6.90
C ALA A 192 4.23 12.50 -6.46
N GLN A 193 3.66 12.83 -5.30
CA GLN A 193 3.92 14.11 -4.65
C GLN A 193 5.36 14.12 -4.16
N ASN A 194 6.08 15.24 -4.41
CA ASN A 194 7.45 15.40 -3.91
C ASN A 194 7.48 15.34 -2.39
N TYR A 195 8.56 14.79 -1.86
CA TYR A 195 8.76 14.67 -0.40
C TYR A 195 10.20 15.04 -0.02
N PRO A 196 10.37 15.89 1.00
CA PRO A 196 9.35 16.64 1.73
C PRO A 196 8.62 17.67 0.89
N ASN A 197 7.42 18.09 1.30
CA ASN A 197 6.68 19.22 0.74
C ASN A 197 5.83 19.87 1.85
N PRO A 198 6.10 21.09 2.30
CA PRO A 198 7.17 21.99 1.82
C PRO A 198 8.59 21.44 2.03
N PHE A 199 9.56 21.96 1.23
CA PHE A 199 10.95 21.50 1.27
C PHE A 199 11.95 22.65 1.45
N ASN A 200 13.17 22.34 1.93
CA ASN A 200 14.29 23.28 2.14
C ASN A 200 15.65 22.55 2.08
N PRO A 201 16.57 22.88 1.20
CA PRO A 201 16.33 23.37 -0.15
C PRO A 201 16.07 22.21 -1.13
N THR A 202 16.14 20.95 -0.68
CA THR A 202 16.05 19.75 -1.52
C THR A 202 14.76 18.97 -1.31
N THR A 203 14.29 18.32 -2.37
CA THR A 203 13.15 17.41 -2.32
C THR A 203 13.33 16.28 -3.32
N GLN A 204 12.69 15.15 -3.09
CA GLN A 204 12.66 14.02 -4.00
C GLN A 204 11.34 13.98 -4.75
N ILE A 205 11.41 13.71 -6.05
CA ILE A 205 10.26 13.49 -6.93
C ILE A 205 10.36 12.04 -7.41
N SER A 206 9.33 11.25 -7.12
CA SER A 206 9.24 9.86 -7.57
C SER A 206 8.20 9.74 -8.68
N PHE A 207 8.48 8.90 -9.67
CA PHE A 207 7.53 8.56 -10.73
C PHE A 207 7.71 7.10 -11.18
N ASP A 208 6.63 6.56 -11.73
CA ASP A 208 6.53 5.15 -12.12
C ASP A 208 6.39 5.02 -13.64
N LEU A 209 7.15 4.10 -14.21
CA LEU A 209 7.10 3.72 -15.63
C LEU A 209 6.75 2.24 -15.76
N PRO A 210 5.57 1.86 -16.30
CA PRO A 210 5.19 0.47 -16.51
C PRO A 210 5.98 -0.20 -17.64
N VAL A 211 6.51 0.59 -18.56
CA VAL A 211 7.35 0.19 -19.71
C VAL A 211 8.47 1.21 -19.89
N ALA A 212 9.54 0.81 -20.57
CA ALA A 212 10.59 1.74 -20.96
C ALA A 212 10.02 2.88 -21.81
N ALA A 213 10.38 4.13 -21.51
CA ALA A 213 9.82 5.31 -22.16
C ALA A 213 10.83 6.45 -22.24
N LYS A 214 10.66 7.33 -23.23
CA LYS A 214 11.33 8.64 -23.25
C LYS A 214 10.63 9.54 -22.23
N VAL A 215 11.37 9.95 -21.19
CA VAL A 215 10.85 10.75 -20.09
C VAL A 215 11.44 12.15 -20.13
N THR A 216 10.58 13.16 -19.99
CA THR A 216 10.99 14.53 -19.67
C THR A 216 10.35 14.94 -18.36
N LEU A 217 11.14 15.40 -17.38
CA LEU A 217 10.68 15.94 -16.11
C LEU A 217 11.23 17.35 -15.93
N ASP A 218 10.35 18.33 -16.05
CA ASP A 218 10.69 19.74 -16.00
C ASP A 218 10.10 20.42 -14.75
N VAL A 219 10.80 21.44 -14.25
CA VAL A 219 10.34 22.31 -13.16
C VAL A 219 10.06 23.70 -13.70
N TYR A 220 8.93 24.27 -13.26
CA TYR A 220 8.43 25.59 -13.69
C TYR A 220 8.17 26.49 -12.48
N ASN A 221 8.36 27.78 -12.66
CA ASN A 221 7.91 28.79 -11.71
C ASN A 221 6.42 29.17 -11.93
N VAL A 222 5.89 30.06 -11.09
CA VAL A 222 4.48 30.50 -11.17
C VAL A 222 4.15 31.30 -12.46
N LEU A 223 5.14 31.77 -13.19
CA LEU A 223 4.97 32.44 -14.47
C LEU A 223 4.99 31.48 -15.67
N GLY A 224 5.08 30.16 -15.38
CA GLY A 224 5.16 29.12 -16.42
C GLY A 224 6.52 29.04 -17.11
N GLN A 225 7.55 29.71 -16.59
CA GLN A 225 8.90 29.62 -17.12
C GLN A 225 9.56 28.33 -16.58
N ARG A 226 10.15 27.54 -17.47
CA ARG A 226 10.95 26.39 -17.11
C ARG A 226 12.24 26.82 -16.43
N VAL A 227 12.45 26.40 -15.19
CA VAL A 227 13.61 26.74 -14.37
C VAL A 227 14.65 25.63 -14.32
N SER A 228 14.21 24.37 -14.50
CA SER A 228 15.11 23.21 -14.52
C SER A 228 14.49 22.07 -15.33
N THR A 229 15.35 21.28 -15.97
CA THR A 229 15.01 19.94 -16.49
C THR A 229 15.73 18.94 -15.62
N LEU A 230 14.98 18.07 -14.95
CA LEU A 230 15.52 17.06 -14.05
C LEU A 230 15.81 15.74 -14.75
N VAL A 231 15.01 15.42 -15.77
CA VAL A 231 15.17 14.24 -16.64
C VAL A 231 14.86 14.63 -18.07
N ASP A 232 15.65 14.14 -19.01
CA ASP A 232 15.38 14.16 -20.45
C ASP A 232 16.10 12.96 -21.11
N ASP A 233 15.62 11.73 -20.80
CA ASP A 233 16.29 10.52 -21.23
C ASP A 233 15.30 9.38 -21.48
N ASN A 234 15.76 8.31 -22.13
CA ASN A 234 15.08 7.04 -22.21
C ASN A 234 15.36 6.27 -20.91
N LEU A 235 14.32 6.01 -20.15
CA LEU A 235 14.41 5.26 -18.90
C LEU A 235 13.74 3.90 -19.06
N GLU A 236 14.31 2.90 -18.41
CA GLU A 236 13.73 1.56 -18.34
C GLU A 236 12.45 1.57 -17.49
N ALA A 237 11.63 0.54 -17.64
CA ALA A 237 10.48 0.34 -16.77
C ALA A 237 10.91 0.23 -15.31
N GLY A 238 10.16 0.86 -14.39
CA GLY A 238 10.47 0.86 -12.95
C GLY A 238 10.01 2.12 -12.24
N THR A 239 10.29 2.18 -10.94
CA THR A 239 10.11 3.39 -10.13
C THR A 239 11.41 4.18 -10.12
N HIS A 240 11.34 5.44 -10.50
CA HIS A 240 12.47 6.36 -10.55
C HIS A 240 12.33 7.45 -9.50
N VAL A 241 13.44 7.85 -8.89
CA VAL A 241 13.50 8.94 -7.91
C VAL A 241 14.54 9.95 -8.35
N VAL A 242 14.16 11.20 -8.42
CA VAL A 242 15.04 12.31 -8.83
C VAL A 242 15.01 13.38 -7.76
N THR A 243 16.18 13.92 -7.44
CA THR A 243 16.31 15.03 -6.47
C THR A 243 16.26 16.36 -7.17
N PHE A 244 15.40 17.26 -6.70
CA PHE A 244 15.42 18.67 -7.06
C PHE A 244 16.13 19.47 -5.95
N ASP A 245 17.19 20.18 -6.32
CA ASP A 245 17.88 21.14 -5.46
C ASP A 245 17.43 22.56 -5.79
N GLY A 246 16.69 23.16 -4.88
CA GLY A 246 16.18 24.51 -4.97
C GLY A 246 17.13 25.60 -4.42
N ALA A 247 18.36 25.29 -4.02
CA ALA A 247 19.26 26.23 -3.35
C ALA A 247 19.50 27.54 -4.13
N SER A 248 19.52 27.48 -5.47
CA SER A 248 19.70 28.65 -6.37
C SER A 248 18.39 29.40 -6.68
N TYR A 249 17.24 28.94 -6.28
CA TYR A 249 15.94 29.51 -6.58
C TYR A 249 15.32 30.23 -5.37
N ALA A 250 14.39 31.16 -5.60
CA ALA A 250 13.66 31.85 -4.53
C ALA A 250 12.65 30.96 -3.82
N SER A 251 12.35 31.24 -2.55
CA SER A 251 11.21 30.60 -1.85
C SER A 251 9.92 30.87 -2.60
N GLY A 252 9.03 29.90 -2.68
CA GLY A 252 7.77 30.05 -3.37
C GLY A 252 7.17 28.75 -3.88
N VAL A 253 6.17 28.92 -4.74
CA VAL A 253 5.46 27.81 -5.39
C VAL A 253 6.14 27.50 -6.72
N TYR A 254 6.36 26.21 -6.94
CA TYR A 254 6.86 25.64 -8.20
C TYR A 254 5.93 24.53 -8.66
N PHE A 255 6.01 24.22 -9.93
CA PHE A 255 5.30 23.07 -10.53
C PHE A 255 6.33 22.18 -11.19
N TYR A 256 6.13 20.88 -11.10
CA TYR A 256 6.91 19.92 -11.88
C TYR A 256 5.98 19.13 -12.78
N HIS A 257 6.44 18.91 -13.99
CA HIS A 257 5.69 18.30 -15.08
C HIS A 257 6.48 17.15 -15.66
N ILE A 258 5.84 15.98 -15.70
CA ILE A 258 6.37 14.80 -16.39
C ILE A 258 5.63 14.60 -17.70
N SER A 259 6.39 14.21 -18.73
CA SER A 259 5.88 13.68 -19.99
C SER A 259 6.60 12.36 -20.28
N ALA A 260 5.84 11.27 -20.50
CA ALA A 260 6.37 9.96 -20.81
C ALA A 260 5.39 9.28 -21.78
N ASP A 261 5.77 9.12 -23.04
CA ASP A 261 4.91 8.65 -24.12
C ASP A 261 3.57 9.40 -24.17
N ASN A 262 2.45 8.68 -23.92
CA ASN A 262 1.11 9.25 -23.89
C ASN A 262 0.68 9.73 -22.49
N PHE A 263 1.56 9.63 -21.51
CA PHE A 263 1.29 10.09 -20.14
C PHE A 263 1.87 11.48 -19.91
N SER A 264 1.07 12.33 -19.26
CA SER A 264 1.48 13.68 -18.87
C SER A 264 0.78 14.05 -17.56
N GLN A 265 1.55 14.55 -16.59
CA GLN A 265 1.01 14.98 -15.30
C GLN A 265 1.83 16.13 -14.71
N THR A 266 1.13 17.05 -14.05
CA THR A 266 1.74 18.18 -13.32
C THR A 266 1.36 18.13 -11.86
N LYS A 267 2.33 18.44 -10.98
CA LYS A 267 2.10 18.61 -9.54
C LYS A 267 2.74 19.90 -9.03
N LYS A 268 2.22 20.37 -7.90
CA LYS A 268 2.68 21.56 -7.19
C LYS A 268 3.63 21.18 -6.06
N MET A 269 4.68 21.97 -5.85
CA MET A 269 5.56 21.91 -4.70
C MET A 269 5.81 23.30 -4.10
N VAL A 270 6.15 23.36 -2.81
CA VAL A 270 6.39 24.60 -2.08
C VAL A 270 7.79 24.57 -1.48
N MET A 271 8.60 25.56 -1.83
CA MET A 271 9.94 25.72 -1.28
C MET A 271 9.94 26.80 -0.21
N LEU A 272 10.51 26.50 0.94
CA LEU A 272 10.76 27.42 2.04
C LEU A 272 12.27 27.53 2.25
N LYS A 273 12.77 28.74 2.47
CA LYS A 273 14.15 29.00 2.89
C LYS A 273 14.15 29.60 4.27
#